data_a7fd2577ada88baaa050c71fc7ca5776
#
_entry.id   a7fd2577ada88baaa050c71fc7ca5776
#
_cell.length_a   1.000
_cell.length_b   1.000
_cell.length_c   1.000
_cell.angle_alpha   90.00
_cell.angle_beta   90.00
_cell.angle_gamma   90.00
#
_symmetry.space_group_name_H-M   'P 1'
#
loop_
_entity.id
_entity.type
_entity.pdbx_description
1 polymer ?
#
loop_
_entity_poly.entity_id
_entity_poly.type
_entity_poly.pdbx_seq_one_letter_code
_entity_poly.pdbx_strand_id
1 'polypeptide(L)'
;LFPYTTLFRSTLPPQTGIIAVTDARARHILQVCEHLHIPVPEKLCVIGIDNEELTRYLSRVALSSVAQGARQMGYQAAKLLHRLLDKEEMPLQRILVPPVRVIERRSTDYRSLTDPAVIQAMHYIRNHACKGIKVDQVLDAVGISRSNLEKRFKEEVGETIHAMIHAEKLEKARSLLISTTLSINEISQMCGYPSLQYFYSVFKKAYDTTPKEYRDVNSEVML
;
A
#
# COMPACT_ATOMS: atom_id res chain seq x y z
N LEU A 1 15.34 -12.33 -18.37
CA LEU A 1 14.97 -13.25 -17.28
C LEU A 1 15.70 -12.78 -16.02
N PHE A 2 14.97 -12.24 -15.07
CA PHE A 2 15.55 -11.75 -13.82
C PHE A 2 15.98 -12.96 -12.95
N PRO A 3 17.22 -12.99 -12.46
CA PRO A 3 17.73 -14.12 -11.67
C PRO A 3 16.97 -14.35 -10.35
N TYR A 4 16.13 -13.39 -9.94
CA TYR A 4 15.33 -13.47 -8.71
C TYR A 4 14.05 -14.30 -8.85
N THR A 5 13.56 -14.58 -10.06
CA THR A 5 12.33 -15.37 -10.26
C THR A 5 12.46 -16.82 -9.79
N THR A 6 13.67 -17.37 -9.80
CA THR A 6 13.92 -18.76 -9.38
C THR A 6 13.84 -18.90 -7.85
N LEU A 7 14.30 -17.91 -7.09
CA LEU A 7 14.21 -17.88 -5.62
C LEU A 7 12.76 -17.84 -5.12
N PHE A 8 11.87 -17.18 -5.88
CA PHE A 8 10.48 -17.04 -5.48
C PHE A 8 9.57 -18.20 -5.87
N ARG A 9 10.02 -19.07 -6.79
CA ARG A 9 9.18 -20.14 -7.33
C ARG A 9 8.94 -21.32 -6.38
N SER A 10 9.80 -21.57 -5.40
CA SER A 10 9.74 -22.87 -4.73
C SER A 10 10.13 -22.94 -3.25
N THR A 11 10.64 -21.90 -2.62
CA THR A 11 11.34 -22.08 -1.33
C THR A 11 10.99 -21.13 -0.21
N LEU A 12 10.22 -20.08 -0.44
CA LEU A 12 9.86 -19.18 0.66
C LEU A 12 8.75 -19.80 1.49
N PRO A 13 8.93 -19.94 2.80
CA PRO A 13 7.86 -20.35 3.71
C PRO A 13 6.64 -19.45 3.57
N PRO A 14 5.43 -19.95 3.85
CA PRO A 14 4.28 -19.08 3.99
C PRO A 14 4.55 -18.04 5.11
N GLN A 15 3.98 -16.84 4.94
CA GLN A 15 4.12 -15.74 5.90
C GLN A 15 5.56 -15.19 6.03
N THR A 16 6.28 -15.15 4.91
CA THR A 16 7.63 -14.56 4.87
C THR A 16 7.57 -13.05 4.77
N GLY A 17 8.38 -12.35 5.59
CA GLY A 17 8.64 -10.92 5.47
C GLY A 17 9.95 -10.66 4.72
N ILE A 18 9.93 -9.74 3.75
CA ILE A 18 11.12 -9.31 3.00
C ILE A 18 11.40 -7.83 3.29
N ILE A 19 12.61 -7.54 3.73
CA ILE A 19 13.14 -6.19 3.83
C ILE A 19 14.05 -5.97 2.62
N ALA A 20 13.65 -5.09 1.73
CA ALA A 20 14.45 -4.71 0.57
C ALA A 20 15.29 -3.47 0.90
N VAL A 21 16.54 -3.45 0.45
CA VAL A 21 17.50 -2.38 0.75
C VAL A 21 17.14 -1.01 0.15
N THR A 22 16.23 -0.98 -0.84
CA THR A 22 15.67 0.24 -1.44
C THR A 22 14.22 -0.01 -1.88
N ASP A 23 13.42 1.05 -2.01
CA ASP A 23 12.08 0.99 -2.56
C ASP A 23 12.06 0.49 -4.01
N ALA A 24 13.06 0.84 -4.81
CA ALA A 24 13.20 0.34 -6.18
C ALA A 24 13.32 -1.20 -6.21
N ARG A 25 14.07 -1.79 -5.28
CA ARG A 25 14.19 -3.27 -5.16
C ARG A 25 12.91 -3.90 -4.63
N ALA A 26 12.29 -3.29 -3.63
CA ALA A 26 10.99 -3.72 -3.12
C ALA A 26 9.93 -3.76 -4.22
N ARG A 27 9.89 -2.75 -5.09
CA ARG A 27 8.99 -2.69 -6.24
C ARG A 27 9.21 -3.85 -7.22
N HIS A 28 10.46 -4.19 -7.52
CA HIS A 28 10.75 -5.36 -8.38
C HIS A 28 10.22 -6.65 -7.75
N ILE A 29 10.34 -6.80 -6.43
CA ILE A 29 9.80 -7.94 -5.71
C ILE A 29 8.27 -7.97 -5.85
N LEU A 30 7.58 -6.84 -5.66
CA LEU A 30 6.13 -6.75 -5.83
C LEU A 30 5.69 -7.09 -7.26
N GLN A 31 6.43 -6.66 -8.28
CA GLN A 31 6.16 -7.01 -9.69
C GLN A 31 6.31 -8.52 -9.93
N VAL A 32 7.32 -9.16 -9.35
CA VAL A 32 7.49 -10.63 -9.42
C VAL A 32 6.33 -11.33 -8.72
N CYS A 33 5.92 -10.87 -7.53
CA CYS A 33 4.76 -11.41 -6.83
C CYS A 33 3.49 -11.30 -7.66
N GLU A 34 3.26 -10.15 -8.32
CA GLU A 34 2.13 -9.94 -9.21
C GLU A 34 2.15 -10.91 -10.39
N HIS A 35 3.30 -11.07 -11.06
CA HIS A 35 3.46 -11.97 -12.19
C HIS A 35 3.26 -13.46 -11.80
N LEU A 36 3.70 -13.84 -10.62
CA LEU A 36 3.57 -15.21 -10.09
C LEU A 36 2.26 -15.43 -9.31
N HIS A 37 1.38 -14.44 -9.27
CA HIS A 37 0.13 -14.48 -8.49
C HIS A 37 0.33 -14.80 -7.00
N ILE A 38 1.44 -14.33 -6.42
CA ILE A 38 1.71 -14.45 -4.99
C ILE A 38 0.97 -13.34 -4.24
N PRO A 39 0.03 -13.66 -3.34
CA PRO A 39 -0.69 -12.67 -2.56
C PRO A 39 0.23 -11.87 -1.65
N VAL A 40 0.17 -10.53 -1.75
CA VAL A 40 0.85 -9.59 -0.86
C VAL A 40 -0.21 -8.69 -0.24
N PRO A 41 -0.30 -8.62 1.07
CA PRO A 41 0.62 -9.10 2.10
C PRO A 41 0.31 -10.51 2.64
N GLU A 42 -0.73 -11.20 2.18
CA GLU A 42 -1.29 -12.40 2.83
C GLU A 42 -0.31 -13.57 2.87
N LYS A 43 0.51 -13.74 1.86
CA LYS A 43 1.51 -14.81 1.77
C LYS A 43 2.93 -14.29 1.94
N LEU A 44 3.17 -13.06 1.50
CA LEU A 44 4.47 -12.42 1.52
C LEU A 44 4.33 -10.94 1.87
N CYS A 45 5.00 -10.47 2.92
CA CYS A 45 5.09 -9.06 3.25
C CYS A 45 6.37 -8.45 2.67
N VAL A 46 6.30 -7.22 2.16
CA VAL A 46 7.46 -6.52 1.59
C VAL A 46 7.54 -5.12 2.16
N ILE A 47 8.72 -4.74 2.66
CA ILE A 47 9.04 -3.37 3.06
C ILE A 47 10.28 -2.89 2.34
N GLY A 48 10.27 -1.66 1.87
CA GLY A 48 11.41 -0.98 1.28
C GLY A 48 12.08 0.01 2.23
N ILE A 49 13.07 0.71 1.71
CA ILE A 49 13.75 1.83 2.36
C ILE A 49 13.82 2.95 1.32
N ASP A 50 13.76 4.20 1.74
CA ASP A 50 13.85 5.51 1.07
C ASP A 50 12.54 6.30 1.13
N ASN A 51 11.39 5.66 1.16
CA ASN A 51 10.07 6.28 1.00
C ASN A 51 9.98 7.14 -0.27
N GLU A 52 10.45 6.59 -1.38
CA GLU A 52 10.47 7.25 -2.67
C GLU A 52 9.05 7.49 -3.19
N GLU A 53 8.73 8.74 -3.51
CA GLU A 53 7.36 9.14 -3.85
C GLU A 53 6.85 8.46 -5.13
N LEU A 54 7.70 8.32 -6.16
CA LEU A 54 7.36 7.65 -7.41
C LEU A 54 6.98 6.19 -7.22
N THR A 55 7.61 5.50 -6.29
CA THR A 55 7.35 4.08 -6.01
C THR A 55 5.92 3.83 -5.55
N ARG A 56 5.27 4.83 -4.93
CA ARG A 56 3.86 4.76 -4.49
C ARG A 56 2.89 4.55 -5.65
N TYR A 57 3.22 5.04 -6.85
CA TYR A 57 2.34 5.02 -8.02
C TYR A 57 2.66 3.90 -9.00
N LEU A 58 3.84 3.31 -8.91
CA LEU A 58 4.34 2.34 -9.86
C LEU A 58 4.05 0.88 -9.51
N SER A 59 3.44 0.60 -8.36
CA SER A 59 3.05 -0.74 -7.94
C SER A 59 1.56 -0.80 -7.58
N ARG A 60 0.90 -1.91 -7.89
CA ARG A 60 -0.52 -2.12 -7.52
C ARG A 60 -0.73 -2.20 -6.02
N VAL A 61 0.23 -2.80 -5.32
CA VAL A 61 0.24 -2.87 -3.87
C VAL A 61 1.05 -1.70 -3.34
N ALA A 62 0.44 -0.85 -2.53
CA ALA A 62 1.12 0.29 -1.92
C ALA A 62 2.24 -0.21 -1.00
N LEU A 63 3.48 0.16 -1.32
CA LEU A 63 4.69 -0.30 -0.65
C LEU A 63 4.90 0.41 0.68
N SER A 64 5.00 -0.35 1.77
CA SER A 64 5.51 0.13 3.06
C SER A 64 6.99 0.43 2.96
N SER A 65 7.45 1.48 3.62
CA SER A 65 8.85 1.90 3.48
C SER A 65 9.37 2.58 4.74
N VAL A 66 10.67 2.46 4.97
CA VAL A 66 11.39 3.21 6.00
C VAL A 66 11.78 4.57 5.43
N ALA A 67 11.23 5.64 6.00
CA ALA A 67 11.63 6.99 5.65
C ALA A 67 12.98 7.32 6.27
N GLN A 68 13.98 7.56 5.43
CA GLN A 68 15.28 8.04 5.85
C GLN A 68 15.25 9.55 6.13
N GLY A 69 16.15 10.02 6.99
CA GLY A 69 16.32 11.45 7.24
C GLY A 69 17.05 12.19 6.12
N ALA A 70 16.73 11.94 4.84
CA ALA A 70 17.46 12.42 3.66
C ALA A 70 17.61 13.95 3.65
N ARG A 71 16.55 14.69 4.00
CA ARG A 71 16.59 16.15 4.10
C ARG A 71 17.61 16.62 5.16
N GLN A 72 17.59 15.97 6.32
CA GLN A 72 18.53 16.28 7.41
C GLN A 72 19.96 15.88 7.04
N MET A 73 20.16 14.72 6.39
CA MET A 73 21.46 14.30 5.87
C MET A 73 22.01 15.33 4.87
N GLY A 74 21.20 15.74 3.89
CA GLY A 74 21.60 16.75 2.91
C GLY A 74 21.93 18.10 3.54
N TYR A 75 21.13 18.55 4.50
CA TYR A 75 21.42 19.79 5.24
C TYR A 75 22.73 19.72 6.02
N GLN A 76 22.99 18.64 6.75
CA GLN A 76 24.23 18.44 7.49
C GLN A 76 25.45 18.33 6.55
N ALA A 77 25.31 17.62 5.44
CA ALA A 77 26.36 17.52 4.43
C ALA A 77 26.72 18.90 3.82
N ALA A 78 25.67 19.69 3.45
CA ALA A 78 25.86 21.03 2.93
C ALA A 78 26.52 21.96 3.95
N LYS A 79 26.13 21.88 5.22
CA LYS A 79 26.77 22.65 6.31
C LYS A 79 28.22 22.28 6.50
N LEU A 80 28.58 20.99 6.44
CA LEU A 80 29.95 20.54 6.53
C LEU A 80 30.76 21.01 5.32
N LEU A 81 30.22 20.91 4.11
CA LEU A 81 30.85 21.39 2.90
C LEU A 81 31.15 22.91 2.96
N HIS A 82 30.16 23.69 3.44
CA HIS A 82 30.36 25.16 3.60
C HIS A 82 31.55 25.49 4.52
N ARG A 83 31.61 24.82 5.67
CA ARG A 83 32.75 25.01 6.59
C ARG A 83 34.10 24.61 6.00
N LEU A 84 34.12 23.52 5.20
CA LEU A 84 35.33 23.10 4.48
C LEU A 84 35.75 24.12 3.41
N LEU A 85 34.80 24.75 2.71
CA LEU A 85 35.08 25.81 1.74
C LEU A 85 35.63 27.07 2.42
N ASP A 86 35.18 27.35 3.64
CA ASP A 86 35.72 28.45 4.49
C ASP A 86 37.09 28.11 5.12
N LYS A 87 37.65 26.94 4.74
CA LYS A 87 38.95 26.45 5.23
C LYS A 87 39.01 26.26 6.74
N GLU A 88 37.90 25.98 7.38
CA GLU A 88 37.89 25.60 8.79
C GLU A 88 38.60 24.24 8.97
N GLU A 89 39.52 24.17 9.90
CA GLU A 89 40.09 22.89 10.32
C GLU A 89 39.05 22.09 11.09
N MET A 90 38.65 20.92 10.54
CA MET A 90 37.69 20.05 11.16
C MET A 90 38.26 18.64 11.33
N PRO A 91 38.08 18.04 12.50
CA PRO A 91 38.40 16.63 12.66
C PRO A 91 37.51 15.75 11.76
N LEU A 92 38.06 14.63 11.33
CA LEU A 92 37.25 13.62 10.65
C LEU A 92 36.12 13.16 11.58
N GLN A 93 34.88 13.44 11.19
CA GLN A 93 33.70 13.08 11.99
C GLN A 93 32.71 12.28 11.16
N ARG A 94 32.03 11.33 11.79
CA ARG A 94 30.96 10.56 11.23
C ARG A 94 29.66 11.00 11.87
N ILE A 95 28.77 11.62 11.07
CA ILE A 95 27.45 12.02 11.52
C ILE A 95 26.46 10.93 11.09
N LEU A 96 25.79 10.31 12.04
CA LEU A 96 24.74 9.35 11.79
C LEU A 96 23.37 10.04 11.95
N VAL A 97 22.59 10.02 10.89
CA VAL A 97 21.20 10.50 10.91
C VAL A 97 20.29 9.28 11.00
N PRO A 98 19.52 9.13 12.07
CA PRO A 98 18.63 7.99 12.22
C PRO A 98 17.48 8.07 11.22
N PRO A 99 16.82 6.92 10.91
CA PRO A 99 15.60 6.93 10.13
C PRO A 99 14.50 7.71 10.87
N VAL A 100 13.62 8.35 10.12
CA VAL A 100 12.56 9.20 10.68
C VAL A 100 11.41 8.35 11.24
N ARG A 101 10.92 7.41 10.42
CA ARG A 101 9.81 6.52 10.79
C ARG A 101 9.64 5.38 9.77
N VAL A 102 8.92 4.36 10.16
CA VAL A 102 8.32 3.40 9.24
C VAL A 102 7.00 3.98 8.74
N ILE A 103 6.80 3.96 7.42
CA ILE A 103 5.55 4.33 6.79
C ILE A 103 4.85 3.05 6.38
N GLU A 104 3.89 2.67 7.18
CA GLU A 104 3.07 1.49 6.95
C GLU A 104 2.12 1.73 5.79
N ARG A 105 2.08 0.76 4.87
CA ARG A 105 1.16 0.70 3.75
C ARG A 105 0.73 -0.75 3.54
N ARG A 106 0.02 -0.98 2.45
CA ARG A 106 -0.63 -2.26 2.15
C ARG A 106 0.32 -3.46 2.08
N SER A 107 1.57 -3.30 1.65
CA SER A 107 2.51 -4.41 1.48
C SER A 107 2.95 -5.09 2.78
N THR A 108 2.65 -4.50 3.94
CA THR A 108 2.88 -5.05 5.28
C THR A 108 1.62 -5.06 6.15
N ASP A 109 0.46 -4.69 5.60
CA ASP A 109 -0.84 -4.78 6.30
C ASP A 109 -1.29 -6.25 6.36
N TYR A 110 -0.49 -7.03 7.08
CA TYR A 110 -0.69 -8.46 7.23
C TYR A 110 -1.77 -8.73 8.28
N ARG A 111 -2.84 -9.35 7.82
CA ARG A 111 -3.77 -10.03 8.71
C ARG A 111 -3.38 -11.50 8.72
N SER A 112 -3.31 -12.11 9.89
CA SER A 112 -2.94 -13.52 10.05
C SER A 112 -4.04 -14.45 9.50
N LEU A 113 -4.23 -14.42 8.16
CA LEU A 113 -5.17 -15.29 7.48
C LEU A 113 -4.53 -16.66 7.26
N THR A 114 -5.25 -17.72 7.61
CA THR A 114 -4.79 -19.10 7.50
C THR A 114 -5.55 -19.89 6.45
N ASP A 115 -6.79 -19.52 6.20
CA ASP A 115 -7.67 -20.19 5.25
C ASP A 115 -7.33 -19.83 3.79
N PRO A 116 -6.91 -20.79 2.94
CA PRO A 116 -6.53 -20.53 1.56
C PRO A 116 -7.65 -19.89 0.72
N ALA A 117 -8.93 -20.24 0.97
CA ALA A 117 -10.05 -19.67 0.25
C ALA A 117 -10.30 -18.21 0.66
N VAL A 118 -10.13 -17.90 1.94
CA VAL A 118 -10.22 -16.50 2.44
C VAL A 118 -9.06 -15.67 1.89
N ILE A 119 -7.84 -16.19 1.87
CA ILE A 119 -6.67 -15.53 1.28
C ILE A 119 -6.91 -15.23 -0.21
N GLN A 120 -7.43 -16.20 -0.96
CA GLN A 120 -7.75 -16.02 -2.38
C GLN A 120 -8.85 -14.98 -2.58
N ALA A 121 -9.91 -15.00 -1.76
CA ALA A 121 -10.97 -14.01 -1.79
C ALA A 121 -10.45 -12.60 -1.51
N MET A 122 -9.65 -12.42 -0.47
CA MET A 122 -9.01 -11.15 -0.12
C MET A 122 -8.13 -10.63 -1.26
N HIS A 123 -7.30 -11.48 -1.84
CA HIS A 123 -6.46 -11.13 -2.98
C HIS A 123 -7.30 -10.68 -4.18
N TYR A 124 -8.38 -11.41 -4.50
CA TYR A 124 -9.29 -11.04 -5.59
C TYR A 124 -9.98 -9.69 -5.32
N ILE A 125 -10.51 -9.49 -4.12
CA ILE A 125 -11.16 -8.23 -3.71
C ILE A 125 -10.19 -7.07 -3.86
N ARG A 126 -8.99 -7.17 -3.31
CA ARG A 126 -7.97 -6.12 -3.35
C ARG A 126 -7.59 -5.70 -4.77
N ASN A 127 -7.55 -6.65 -5.70
CA ASN A 127 -7.18 -6.36 -7.09
C ASN A 127 -8.34 -5.86 -7.96
N HIS A 128 -9.60 -6.09 -7.54
CA HIS A 128 -10.75 -5.84 -8.40
C HIS A 128 -11.85 -4.97 -7.78
N ALA A 129 -11.81 -4.62 -6.51
CA ALA A 129 -12.86 -3.84 -5.84
C ALA A 129 -13.26 -2.59 -6.64
N CYS A 130 -12.29 -1.82 -7.11
CA CYS A 130 -12.52 -0.60 -7.88
C CYS A 130 -13.07 -0.83 -9.30
N LYS A 131 -13.15 -2.07 -9.77
CA LYS A 131 -13.78 -2.43 -11.05
C LYS A 131 -15.29 -2.67 -10.92
N GLY A 132 -15.87 -2.35 -9.77
CA GLY A 132 -17.32 -2.52 -9.54
C GLY A 132 -17.76 -3.97 -9.33
N ILE A 133 -16.89 -4.83 -8.82
CA ILE A 133 -17.20 -6.23 -8.56
C ILE A 133 -18.31 -6.40 -7.53
N LYS A 134 -19.05 -7.51 -7.67
CA LYS A 134 -20.03 -7.99 -6.71
C LYS A 134 -19.53 -9.25 -6.01
N VAL A 135 -20.19 -9.63 -4.93
CA VAL A 135 -19.85 -10.84 -4.16
C VAL A 135 -19.79 -12.09 -5.03
N ASP A 136 -20.72 -12.24 -5.99
CA ASP A 136 -20.78 -13.42 -6.87
C ASP A 136 -19.48 -13.61 -7.67
N GLN A 137 -18.86 -12.53 -8.13
CA GLN A 137 -17.57 -12.60 -8.85
C GLN A 137 -16.41 -13.02 -7.93
N VAL A 138 -16.48 -12.72 -6.63
CA VAL A 138 -15.50 -13.23 -5.64
C VAL A 138 -15.71 -14.74 -5.44
N LEU A 139 -16.98 -15.18 -5.36
CA LEU A 139 -17.32 -16.60 -5.24
C LEU A 139 -16.83 -17.40 -6.45
N ASP A 140 -17.08 -16.90 -7.65
CA ASP A 140 -16.63 -17.53 -8.90
C ASP A 140 -15.09 -17.64 -8.95
N ALA A 141 -14.38 -16.62 -8.50
CA ALA A 141 -12.92 -16.62 -8.47
C ALA A 141 -12.34 -17.63 -7.47
N VAL A 142 -13.04 -17.88 -6.36
CA VAL A 142 -12.60 -18.83 -5.31
C VAL A 142 -13.09 -20.26 -5.58
N GLY A 143 -14.21 -20.41 -6.27
CA GLY A 143 -14.75 -21.71 -6.66
C GLY A 143 -15.43 -22.49 -5.53
N ILE A 144 -15.95 -21.81 -4.48
CA ILE A 144 -16.69 -22.46 -3.40
C ILE A 144 -18.07 -21.80 -3.22
N SER A 145 -19.00 -22.51 -2.56
CA SER A 145 -20.37 -22.05 -2.36
C SER A 145 -20.41 -20.77 -1.50
N ARG A 146 -21.45 -19.94 -1.74
CA ARG A 146 -21.64 -18.66 -1.06
C ARG A 146 -21.66 -18.80 0.46
N SER A 147 -22.49 -19.69 0.98
CA SER A 147 -22.63 -19.89 2.43
C SER A 147 -21.33 -20.34 3.09
N ASN A 148 -20.54 -21.16 2.39
CA ASN A 148 -19.26 -21.65 2.89
C ASN A 148 -18.22 -20.51 2.93
N LEU A 149 -18.06 -19.73 1.84
CA LEU A 149 -17.09 -18.64 1.83
C LEU A 149 -17.48 -17.51 2.79
N GLU A 150 -18.75 -17.08 2.81
CA GLU A 150 -19.21 -16.01 3.69
C GLU A 150 -19.00 -16.35 5.17
N LYS A 151 -19.26 -17.61 5.57
CA LYS A 151 -19.02 -18.08 6.93
C LYS A 151 -17.52 -17.99 7.29
N ARG A 152 -16.67 -18.65 6.49
CA ARG A 152 -15.22 -18.70 6.72
C ARG A 152 -14.58 -17.31 6.69
N PHE A 153 -15.01 -16.49 5.74
CA PHE A 153 -14.53 -15.11 5.60
C PHE A 153 -14.89 -14.28 6.82
N LYS A 154 -16.12 -14.38 7.33
CA LYS A 154 -16.55 -13.67 8.54
C LYS A 154 -15.85 -14.17 9.79
N GLU A 155 -15.61 -15.48 9.93
CA GLU A 155 -14.89 -16.07 11.06
C GLU A 155 -13.43 -15.60 11.10
N GLU A 156 -12.76 -15.49 9.98
CA GLU A 156 -11.33 -15.19 9.93
C GLU A 156 -11.04 -13.68 9.79
N VAL A 157 -11.84 -12.96 9.00
CA VAL A 157 -11.65 -11.52 8.74
C VAL A 157 -12.44 -10.65 9.72
N GLY A 158 -13.51 -11.18 10.32
CA GLY A 158 -14.43 -10.46 11.19
C GLY A 158 -15.50 -9.63 10.45
N GLU A 159 -15.39 -9.52 9.10
CA GLU A 159 -16.23 -8.68 8.25
C GLU A 159 -16.88 -9.51 7.14
N THR A 160 -17.91 -8.95 6.48
CA THR A 160 -18.49 -9.59 5.30
C THR A 160 -17.68 -9.29 4.05
N ILE A 161 -17.78 -10.18 3.03
CA ILE A 161 -17.15 -9.94 1.71
C ILE A 161 -17.60 -8.60 1.12
N HIS A 162 -18.90 -8.28 1.23
CA HIS A 162 -19.44 -7.01 0.75
C HIS A 162 -18.84 -5.81 1.48
N ALA A 163 -18.74 -5.85 2.81
CA ALA A 163 -18.12 -4.79 3.60
C ALA A 163 -16.64 -4.60 3.21
N MET A 164 -15.91 -5.68 2.97
CA MET A 164 -14.51 -5.64 2.55
C MET A 164 -14.34 -5.00 1.16
N ILE A 165 -15.21 -5.32 0.19
CA ILE A 165 -15.20 -4.67 -1.14
C ILE A 165 -15.38 -3.15 -0.98
N HIS A 166 -16.29 -2.72 -0.11
CA HIS A 166 -16.50 -1.29 0.17
C HIS A 166 -15.32 -0.64 0.89
N ALA A 167 -14.73 -1.31 1.86
CA ALA A 167 -13.56 -0.82 2.58
C ALA A 167 -12.38 -0.58 1.63
N GLU A 168 -12.14 -1.50 0.70
CA GLU A 168 -11.08 -1.38 -0.31
C GLU A 168 -11.30 -0.20 -1.28
N LYS A 169 -12.54 0.05 -1.70
CA LYS A 169 -12.90 1.22 -2.51
C LYS A 169 -12.64 2.53 -1.76
N LEU A 170 -13.06 2.57 -0.49
CA LEU A 170 -12.88 3.75 0.37
C LEU A 170 -11.40 4.04 0.63
N GLU A 171 -10.60 3.02 0.92
CA GLU A 171 -9.16 3.18 1.15
C GLU A 171 -8.44 3.68 -0.12
N LYS A 172 -8.83 3.16 -1.29
CA LYS A 172 -8.31 3.65 -2.56
C LYS A 172 -8.69 5.11 -2.80
N ALA A 173 -9.96 5.48 -2.53
CA ALA A 173 -10.44 6.85 -2.66
C ALA A 173 -9.68 7.80 -1.71
N ARG A 174 -9.53 7.40 -0.45
CA ARG A 174 -8.75 8.13 0.56
C ARG A 174 -7.31 8.39 0.09
N SER A 175 -6.66 7.36 -0.42
CA SER A 175 -5.30 7.47 -0.95
C SER A 175 -5.22 8.46 -2.12
N LEU A 176 -6.16 8.39 -3.09
CA LEU A 176 -6.18 9.29 -4.24
C LEU A 176 -6.50 10.74 -3.86
N LEU A 177 -7.37 10.96 -2.87
CA LEU A 177 -7.68 12.30 -2.37
C LEU A 177 -6.45 13.02 -1.84
N ILE A 178 -5.57 12.32 -1.13
CA ILE A 178 -4.36 12.88 -0.52
C ILE A 178 -3.23 13.01 -1.55
N SER A 179 -3.10 12.03 -2.45
CA SER A 179 -1.90 11.87 -3.28
C SER A 179 -2.02 12.43 -4.69
N THR A 180 -3.19 12.94 -5.08
CA THR A 180 -3.43 13.43 -6.44
C THR A 180 -4.25 14.71 -6.48
N THR A 181 -4.16 15.44 -7.59
CA THR A 181 -4.98 16.61 -7.91
C THR A 181 -6.24 16.27 -8.72
N LEU A 182 -6.55 14.97 -8.89
CA LEU A 182 -7.74 14.51 -9.61
C LEU A 182 -9.02 15.09 -9.01
N SER A 183 -10.01 15.41 -9.84
CA SER A 183 -11.30 15.86 -9.34
C SER A 183 -12.00 14.77 -8.51
N ILE A 184 -12.87 15.19 -7.60
CA ILE A 184 -13.63 14.24 -6.75
C ILE A 184 -14.48 13.29 -7.63
N ASN A 185 -14.96 13.80 -8.78
CA ASN A 185 -15.71 12.98 -9.73
C ASN A 185 -14.84 11.89 -10.38
N GLU A 186 -13.64 12.24 -10.83
CA GLU A 186 -12.70 11.26 -11.39
C GLU A 186 -12.33 10.20 -10.36
N ILE A 187 -12.05 10.58 -9.12
CA ILE A 187 -11.76 9.64 -8.02
C ILE A 187 -12.96 8.71 -7.79
N SER A 188 -14.18 9.24 -7.76
CA SER A 188 -15.40 8.44 -7.62
C SER A 188 -15.50 7.36 -8.70
N GLN A 189 -15.28 7.74 -9.96
CA GLN A 189 -15.30 6.83 -11.10
C GLN A 189 -14.17 5.78 -11.03
N MET A 190 -12.94 6.21 -10.74
CA MET A 190 -11.78 5.32 -10.60
C MET A 190 -11.94 4.30 -9.48
N CYS A 191 -12.67 4.65 -8.43
CA CYS A 191 -12.98 3.73 -7.33
C CYS A 191 -14.23 2.87 -7.58
N GLY A 192 -14.84 2.97 -8.77
CA GLY A 192 -15.98 2.15 -9.17
C GLY A 192 -17.27 2.45 -8.40
N TYR A 193 -17.51 3.70 -8.05
CA TYR A 193 -18.77 4.13 -7.46
C TYR A 193 -19.80 4.43 -8.55
N PRO A 194 -21.08 4.06 -8.35
CA PRO A 194 -22.12 4.22 -9.38
C PRO A 194 -22.51 5.68 -9.62
N SER A 195 -22.31 6.56 -8.64
CA SER A 195 -22.53 8.00 -8.77
C SER A 195 -21.70 8.79 -7.78
N LEU A 196 -21.45 10.05 -8.09
CA LEU A 196 -20.75 10.97 -7.23
C LEU A 196 -21.50 11.20 -5.89
N GLN A 197 -22.83 11.29 -5.94
CA GLN A 197 -23.67 11.47 -4.74
C GLN A 197 -23.55 10.26 -3.79
N TYR A 198 -23.59 9.06 -4.34
CA TYR A 198 -23.39 7.84 -3.56
C TYR A 198 -21.99 7.80 -2.93
N PHE A 199 -20.95 8.19 -3.67
CA PHE A 199 -19.60 8.31 -3.14
C PHE A 199 -19.53 9.27 -1.96
N TYR A 200 -20.09 10.48 -2.09
CA TYR A 200 -20.14 11.45 -0.99
C TYR A 200 -20.83 10.90 0.26
N SER A 201 -21.96 10.22 0.08
CA SER A 201 -22.72 9.61 1.19
C SER A 201 -21.90 8.54 1.92
N VAL A 202 -21.29 7.62 1.16
CA VAL A 202 -20.51 6.51 1.72
C VAL A 202 -19.23 7.03 2.39
N PHE A 203 -18.55 7.97 1.77
CA PHE A 203 -17.31 8.56 2.31
C PHE A 203 -17.58 9.34 3.60
N LYS A 204 -18.63 10.20 3.61
CA LYS A 204 -19.02 10.92 4.81
C LYS A 204 -19.42 10.01 5.96
N LYS A 205 -20.12 8.90 5.65
CA LYS A 205 -20.46 7.90 6.66
C LYS A 205 -19.23 7.22 7.28
N ALA A 206 -18.18 7.01 6.48
CA ALA A 206 -16.98 6.30 6.92
C ALA A 206 -15.97 7.20 7.66
N TYR A 207 -15.88 8.48 7.29
CA TYR A 207 -14.84 9.38 7.79
C TYR A 207 -15.39 10.66 8.48
N ASP A 208 -16.71 10.77 8.66
CA ASP A 208 -17.42 11.92 9.26
C ASP A 208 -17.15 13.27 8.58
N THR A 209 -16.58 13.24 7.37
CA THR A 209 -16.23 14.42 6.58
C THR A 209 -16.47 14.18 5.09
N THR A 210 -16.66 15.23 4.31
CA THR A 210 -16.81 15.09 2.86
C THR A 210 -15.45 14.80 2.19
N PRO A 211 -15.43 14.17 0.98
CA PRO A 211 -14.20 13.96 0.24
C PRO A 211 -13.40 15.25 -0.03
N LYS A 212 -14.11 16.37 -0.24
CA LYS A 212 -13.48 17.67 -0.46
C LYS A 212 -12.80 18.19 0.81
N GLU A 213 -13.53 18.27 1.92
CA GLU A 213 -12.99 18.70 3.21
C GLU A 213 -11.81 17.80 3.64
N TYR A 214 -11.94 16.49 3.42
CA TYR A 214 -10.87 15.55 3.72
C TYR A 214 -9.59 15.86 2.93
N ARG A 215 -9.72 16.18 1.64
CA ARG A 215 -8.60 16.62 0.80
C ARG A 215 -7.99 17.90 1.35
N ASP A 216 -8.81 18.93 1.57
CA ASP A 216 -8.35 20.27 1.95
C ASP A 216 -7.51 20.19 3.23
N VAL A 217 -7.98 19.46 4.25
CA VAL A 217 -7.26 19.27 5.52
C VAL A 217 -5.96 18.49 5.35
N ASN A 218 -5.93 17.47 4.48
CA ASN A 218 -4.74 16.61 4.37
C ASN A 218 -3.73 17.07 3.30
N SER A 219 -4.12 17.98 2.40
CA SER A 219 -3.20 18.58 1.42
C SER A 219 -2.30 19.65 2.05
N GLU A 220 -2.74 20.33 3.10
CA GLU A 220 -1.94 21.33 3.83
C GLU A 220 -0.78 20.72 4.61
N VAL A 221 -0.80 19.43 4.88
CA VAL A 221 0.27 18.69 5.60
C VAL A 221 1.43 18.28 4.69
N MET A 222 1.29 18.47 3.37
CA MET A 222 2.30 18.04 2.38
C MET A 222 3.15 19.21 1.82
N LEU A 223 2.94 20.44 2.24
CA LEU A 223 3.76 21.61 1.95
C LEU A 223 4.71 21.91 3.12
#